data_b45d269785fa549548ae179e175a5b6b
#
_entry.id   b45d269785fa549548ae179e175a5b6b
#
_cell.length_a   1.000
_cell.length_b   1.000
_cell.length_c   1.000
_cell.angle_alpha   90.00
_cell.angle_beta   90.00
_cell.angle_gamma   90.00
#
_symmetry.space_group_name_H-M   'P 1'
#
loop_
_entity.id
_entity.type
_entity.pdbx_description
1 polymer ?
#
loop_
_entity_poly.entity_id
_entity_poly.type
_entity_poly.pdbx_seq_one_letter_code
_entity_poly.pdbx_strand_id
1 'polypeptide(L)'
;MVLYFSGTGNSRYVAQMIANITGDYTVDLGSYLRDKEQLIVHSDVPFVFVTPTHGWQIPKLISELIEKAELNGSRKIYFVMTCGDDIGNAGEHLEKLCRNISMEYMGVFGIVMPENYIAMFPVPDASEAREIIERAHPSIRQAAANIKMGSPFPRNEIKRCDKLKSGIVNRLFTAFFMGDFLFRKGKECIACGRCADLCPVNNIVMMRGGHPRWKGKCIHCMACINGCTMSTIEYAFRSKGKPRYFLEDSPPLE
;
A
#
# COMPACT_ATOMS: atom_id res chain seq x y z
N MET A 1 -14.82 -10.26 1.09
CA MET A 1 -13.48 -10.59 0.52
C MET A 1 -12.55 -9.40 0.74
N VAL A 2 -11.34 -9.63 1.27
CA VAL A 2 -10.36 -8.56 1.54
C VAL A 2 -9.22 -8.63 0.53
N LEU A 3 -9.05 -7.59 -0.29
CA LEU A 3 -8.03 -7.51 -1.32
C LEU A 3 -6.98 -6.45 -0.89
N TYR A 4 -5.70 -6.79 -0.88
CA TYR A 4 -4.69 -5.85 -0.43
C TYR A 4 -3.54 -5.68 -1.41
N PHE A 5 -2.94 -4.49 -1.35
CA PHE A 5 -1.64 -4.22 -1.93
C PHE A 5 -0.71 -3.68 -0.84
N SER A 6 0.47 -4.24 -0.72
CA SER A 6 1.44 -3.82 0.30
C SER A 6 2.88 -3.82 -0.23
N GLY A 7 3.60 -2.72 -0.01
CA GLY A 7 5.03 -2.64 -0.31
C GLY A 7 5.90 -3.19 0.83
N THR A 8 5.64 -2.77 2.06
CA THR A 8 6.48 -3.06 3.23
C THR A 8 5.75 -3.77 4.36
N GLY A 9 4.57 -4.33 4.10
CA GLY A 9 3.81 -5.14 5.04
C GLY A 9 2.63 -4.46 5.74
N ASN A 10 2.60 -3.13 5.89
CA ASN A 10 1.54 -2.42 6.62
C ASN A 10 0.12 -2.78 6.16
N SER A 11 -0.18 -2.59 4.89
CA SER A 11 -1.52 -2.88 4.35
C SER A 11 -1.85 -4.37 4.39
N ARG A 12 -0.86 -5.26 4.22
CA ARG A 12 -1.03 -6.70 4.40
C ARG A 12 -1.47 -7.01 5.83
N TYR A 13 -0.77 -6.46 6.83
CA TYR A 13 -1.10 -6.63 8.24
C TYR A 13 -2.54 -6.20 8.56
N VAL A 14 -2.92 -5.00 8.13
CA VAL A 14 -4.28 -4.47 8.32
C VAL A 14 -5.31 -5.35 7.63
N ALA A 15 -5.04 -5.81 6.40
CA ALA A 15 -5.92 -6.68 5.64
C ALA A 15 -6.15 -8.02 6.35
N GLN A 16 -5.09 -8.64 6.87
CA GLN A 16 -5.17 -9.90 7.60
C GLN A 16 -5.98 -9.76 8.89
N MET A 17 -5.76 -8.67 9.65
CA MET A 17 -6.57 -8.40 10.84
C MET A 17 -8.05 -8.21 10.50
N ILE A 18 -8.37 -7.42 9.47
CA ILE A 18 -9.76 -7.24 9.03
C ILE A 18 -10.37 -8.57 8.61
N ALA A 19 -9.68 -9.35 7.77
CA ALA A 19 -10.15 -10.65 7.29
C ALA A 19 -10.46 -11.61 8.46
N ASN A 20 -9.58 -11.69 9.46
CA ASN A 20 -9.79 -12.52 10.64
C ASN A 20 -11.02 -12.09 11.45
N ILE A 21 -11.24 -10.80 11.65
CA ILE A 21 -12.39 -10.28 12.41
C ILE A 21 -13.71 -10.47 11.64
N THR A 22 -13.68 -10.31 10.31
CA THR A 22 -14.87 -10.46 9.46
C THR A 22 -15.16 -11.90 9.09
N GLY A 23 -14.22 -12.82 9.29
CA GLY A 23 -14.32 -14.22 8.86
C GLY A 23 -14.08 -14.40 7.37
N ASP A 24 -13.31 -13.51 6.77
CA ASP A 24 -12.99 -13.47 5.34
C ASP A 24 -11.58 -14.00 5.06
N TYR A 25 -11.22 -14.06 3.78
CA TYR A 25 -9.84 -14.36 3.34
C TYR A 25 -9.23 -13.17 2.59
N THR A 26 -7.90 -13.18 2.48
CA THR A 26 -7.15 -12.11 1.82
C THR A 26 -6.68 -12.51 0.43
N VAL A 27 -6.66 -11.54 -0.50
CA VAL A 27 -6.12 -11.67 -1.86
C VAL A 27 -5.04 -10.61 -2.06
N ASP A 28 -3.83 -11.04 -2.47
CA ASP A 28 -2.72 -10.13 -2.76
C ASP A 28 -2.81 -9.57 -4.18
N LEU A 29 -3.09 -8.28 -4.30
CA LEU A 29 -3.11 -7.57 -5.58
C LEU A 29 -1.71 -7.39 -6.20
N GLY A 30 -0.66 -7.55 -5.41
CA GLY A 30 0.71 -7.49 -5.88
C GLY A 30 1.05 -8.63 -6.86
N SER A 31 0.45 -9.82 -6.70
CA SER A 31 0.59 -10.93 -7.63
C SER A 31 -0.01 -10.59 -9.00
N TYR A 32 -1.23 -10.07 -9.04
CA TYR A 32 -1.88 -9.65 -10.29
C TYR A 32 -1.08 -8.59 -11.06
N LEU A 33 -0.48 -7.61 -10.34
CA LEU A 33 0.40 -6.63 -10.96
C LEU A 33 1.68 -7.25 -11.53
N ARG A 34 2.26 -8.22 -10.83
CA ARG A 34 3.49 -8.91 -11.21
C ARG A 34 3.29 -9.77 -12.44
N ASP A 35 2.20 -10.53 -12.44
CA ASP A 35 1.88 -11.50 -13.49
C ASP A 35 1.08 -10.85 -14.64
N LYS A 36 0.66 -9.58 -14.47
CA LYS A 36 -0.16 -8.81 -15.42
C LYS A 36 -1.49 -9.49 -15.72
N GLU A 37 -2.05 -10.13 -14.72
CA GLU A 37 -3.33 -10.80 -14.81
C GLU A 37 -4.49 -9.82 -14.60
N GLN A 38 -5.63 -10.12 -15.22
CA GLN A 38 -6.87 -9.43 -14.95
C GLN A 38 -7.41 -9.87 -13.59
N LEU A 39 -7.89 -8.92 -12.80
CA LEU A 39 -8.55 -9.21 -11.53
C LEU A 39 -10.00 -9.65 -11.80
N ILE A 40 -10.25 -10.95 -11.74
CA ILE A 40 -11.58 -11.53 -11.86
C ILE A 40 -11.87 -12.27 -10.56
N VAL A 41 -12.82 -11.75 -9.78
CA VAL A 41 -13.14 -12.31 -8.45
C VAL A 41 -14.65 -12.32 -8.22
N HIS A 42 -15.10 -13.26 -7.39
CA HIS A 42 -16.48 -13.38 -6.96
C HIS A 42 -16.57 -13.34 -5.43
N SER A 43 -17.52 -12.56 -4.89
CA SER A 43 -17.79 -12.50 -3.46
C SER A 43 -19.22 -12.11 -3.18
N ASP A 44 -19.92 -12.89 -2.36
CA ASP A 44 -21.27 -12.56 -1.88
C ASP A 44 -21.26 -11.52 -0.74
N VAL A 45 -20.10 -11.30 -0.11
CA VAL A 45 -19.86 -10.26 0.90
C VAL A 45 -19.12 -9.08 0.27
N PRO A 46 -19.16 -7.88 0.88
CA PRO A 46 -18.51 -6.70 0.33
C PRO A 46 -17.02 -6.90 -0.01
N PHE A 47 -16.56 -6.24 -1.07
CA PHE A 47 -15.14 -6.12 -1.37
C PHE A 47 -14.49 -5.08 -0.47
N VAL A 48 -13.34 -5.39 0.12
CA VAL A 48 -12.57 -4.50 0.98
C VAL A 48 -11.19 -4.33 0.38
N PHE A 49 -10.88 -3.16 -0.15
CA PHE A 49 -9.56 -2.86 -0.68
C PHE A 49 -8.68 -2.20 0.38
N VAL A 50 -7.58 -2.86 0.75
CA VAL A 50 -6.61 -2.37 1.74
C VAL A 50 -5.31 -1.98 1.04
N THR A 51 -4.98 -0.69 1.02
CA THR A 51 -3.85 -0.17 0.23
C THR A 51 -3.03 0.86 1.00
N PRO A 52 -1.76 1.08 0.65
CA PRO A 52 -1.01 2.22 1.16
C PRO A 52 -1.53 3.53 0.53
N THR A 53 -1.20 4.63 1.19
CA THR A 53 -1.41 5.99 0.67
C THR A 53 -0.20 6.44 -0.13
N HIS A 54 -0.40 6.75 -1.40
CA HIS A 54 0.60 7.35 -2.28
C HIS A 54 0.17 8.79 -2.64
N GLY A 55 0.74 9.77 -1.94
CA GLY A 55 0.41 11.18 -2.15
C GLY A 55 -1.10 11.46 -1.98
N TRP A 56 -1.70 11.02 -0.87
CA TRP A 56 -3.12 11.18 -0.52
C TRP A 56 -4.12 10.51 -1.48
N GLN A 57 -3.70 9.46 -2.17
CA GLN A 57 -4.55 8.59 -2.99
C GLN A 57 -4.09 7.13 -2.88
N ILE A 58 -4.88 6.19 -3.36
CA ILE A 58 -4.40 4.82 -3.56
C ILE A 58 -3.36 4.78 -4.69
N PRO A 59 -2.44 3.80 -4.72
CA PRO A 59 -1.47 3.68 -5.80
C PRO A 59 -2.16 3.65 -7.17
N LYS A 60 -1.67 4.45 -8.13
CA LYS A 60 -2.28 4.58 -9.46
C LYS A 60 -2.50 3.22 -10.15
N LEU A 61 -1.53 2.31 -10.10
CA LEU A 61 -1.68 0.97 -10.69
C LEU A 61 -2.78 0.15 -10.02
N ILE A 62 -3.07 0.36 -8.74
CA ILE A 62 -4.18 -0.31 -8.06
C ILE A 62 -5.51 0.29 -8.50
N SER A 63 -5.61 1.62 -8.66
CA SER A 63 -6.80 2.25 -9.24
C SER A 63 -7.09 1.70 -10.64
N GLU A 64 -6.06 1.63 -11.51
CA GLU A 64 -6.17 1.09 -12.86
C GLU A 64 -6.54 -0.41 -12.87
N LEU A 65 -6.05 -1.20 -11.90
CA LEU A 65 -6.41 -2.61 -11.74
C LEU A 65 -7.88 -2.76 -11.35
N ILE A 66 -8.37 -1.95 -10.40
CA ILE A 66 -9.77 -1.94 -9.96
C ILE A 66 -10.70 -1.49 -11.10
N GLU A 67 -10.31 -0.47 -11.89
CA GLU A 67 -11.09 0.01 -13.02
C GLU A 67 -11.32 -1.06 -14.10
N LYS A 68 -10.39 -2.01 -14.22
CA LYS A 68 -10.42 -3.11 -15.20
C LYS A 68 -10.89 -4.44 -14.61
N ALA A 69 -11.17 -4.46 -13.31
CA ALA A 69 -11.55 -5.68 -12.60
C ALA A 69 -12.97 -6.14 -12.95
N GLU A 70 -13.17 -7.44 -12.94
CA GLU A 70 -14.49 -8.07 -12.92
C GLU A 70 -14.81 -8.48 -11.48
N LEU A 71 -15.59 -7.63 -10.80
CA LEU A 71 -16.04 -7.85 -9.43
C LEU A 71 -17.46 -8.40 -9.45
N ASN A 72 -17.60 -9.69 -9.24
CA ASN A 72 -18.88 -10.41 -9.33
C ASN A 72 -19.48 -10.67 -7.95
N GLY A 73 -20.84 -10.68 -7.85
CA GLY A 73 -21.58 -10.91 -6.61
C GLY A 73 -21.94 -9.60 -5.92
N SER A 74 -21.32 -9.28 -4.79
CA SER A 74 -21.59 -8.04 -4.05
C SER A 74 -21.28 -6.79 -4.87
N ARG A 75 -22.11 -5.76 -4.67
CA ARG A 75 -21.89 -4.45 -5.30
C ARG A 75 -21.22 -3.43 -4.37
N LYS A 76 -20.94 -3.79 -3.12
CA LYS A 76 -20.41 -2.89 -2.09
C LYS A 76 -18.89 -2.93 -2.04
N ILE A 77 -18.28 -1.76 -2.03
CA ILE A 77 -16.81 -1.61 -1.89
C ILE A 77 -16.48 -0.71 -0.70
N TYR A 78 -15.62 -1.22 0.18
CA TYR A 78 -14.94 -0.46 1.23
C TYR A 78 -13.48 -0.23 0.86
N PHE A 79 -12.93 0.91 1.26
CA PHE A 79 -11.51 1.17 1.16
C PHE A 79 -10.92 1.39 2.55
N VAL A 80 -9.77 0.77 2.81
CA VAL A 80 -8.96 1.02 4.00
C VAL A 80 -7.57 1.43 3.52
N MET A 81 -7.10 2.60 3.94
CA MET A 81 -5.82 3.14 3.51
C MET A 81 -4.85 3.25 4.68
N THR A 82 -3.69 2.60 4.58
CA THR A 82 -2.61 2.79 5.54
C THR A 82 -1.82 4.05 5.18
N CYS A 83 -1.55 4.90 6.16
CA CYS A 83 -0.85 6.18 5.99
C CYS A 83 0.11 6.43 7.15
N GLY A 84 1.08 7.33 6.96
CA GLY A 84 1.94 7.82 8.04
C GLY A 84 1.25 8.87 8.92
N ASP A 85 0.27 9.61 8.34
CA ASP A 85 -0.45 10.70 9.03
C ASP A 85 -1.92 10.75 8.57
N ASP A 86 -2.20 11.24 7.35
CA ASP A 86 -3.55 11.42 6.82
C ASP A 86 -3.72 10.83 5.40
N ILE A 87 -4.97 10.67 4.98
CA ILE A 87 -5.35 10.19 3.63
C ILE A 87 -5.88 11.32 2.73
N GLY A 88 -5.87 12.57 3.20
CA GLY A 88 -6.34 13.75 2.48
C GLY A 88 -7.77 13.60 1.94
N ASN A 89 -7.96 13.97 0.68
CA ASN A 89 -9.26 13.88 -0.01
C ASN A 89 -9.37 12.59 -0.85
N ALA A 90 -8.79 11.46 -0.41
CA ALA A 90 -8.89 10.19 -1.13
C ALA A 90 -10.33 9.75 -1.37
N GLY A 91 -11.24 10.05 -0.43
CA GLY A 91 -12.65 9.65 -0.50
C GLY A 91 -13.37 10.11 -1.76
N GLU A 92 -13.16 11.36 -2.20
CA GLU A 92 -13.79 11.91 -3.42
C GLU A 92 -13.31 11.16 -4.68
N HIS A 93 -12.02 10.81 -4.74
CA HIS A 93 -11.44 10.05 -5.86
C HIS A 93 -11.95 8.61 -5.88
N LEU A 94 -12.07 7.96 -4.72
CA LEU A 94 -12.53 6.59 -4.59
C LEU A 94 -14.03 6.46 -4.86
N GLU A 95 -14.84 7.44 -4.44
CA GLU A 95 -16.26 7.51 -4.78
C GLU A 95 -16.46 7.66 -6.29
N LYS A 96 -15.63 8.48 -6.95
CA LYS A 96 -15.64 8.59 -8.43
C LYS A 96 -15.23 7.27 -9.09
N LEU A 97 -14.20 6.58 -8.58
CA LEU A 97 -13.78 5.27 -9.07
C LEU A 97 -14.93 4.28 -9.01
N CYS A 98 -15.62 4.17 -7.86
CA CYS A 98 -16.78 3.28 -7.70
C CYS A 98 -17.92 3.61 -8.67
N ARG A 99 -18.23 4.89 -8.89
CA ARG A 99 -19.21 5.31 -9.89
C ARG A 99 -18.85 4.86 -11.31
N ASN A 100 -17.58 5.00 -11.70
CA ASN A 100 -17.10 4.61 -13.03
C ASN A 100 -17.29 3.11 -13.31
N ILE A 101 -17.10 2.26 -12.28
CA ILE A 101 -17.26 0.81 -12.39
C ILE A 101 -18.64 0.32 -11.92
N SER A 102 -19.57 1.23 -11.70
CA SER A 102 -20.95 0.96 -11.28
C SER A 102 -21.05 0.17 -9.97
N MET A 103 -20.19 0.43 -9.00
CA MET A 103 -20.18 -0.17 -7.66
C MET A 103 -20.62 0.83 -6.60
N GLU A 104 -21.16 0.31 -5.49
CA GLU A 104 -21.60 1.11 -4.33
C GLU A 104 -20.40 1.43 -3.42
N TYR A 105 -20.09 2.71 -3.28
CA TYR A 105 -19.03 3.19 -2.41
C TYR A 105 -19.47 3.23 -0.95
N MET A 106 -18.86 2.41 -0.10
CA MET A 106 -19.15 2.30 1.33
C MET A 106 -18.25 3.16 2.21
N GLY A 107 -17.38 3.97 1.61
CA GLY A 107 -16.49 4.87 2.32
C GLY A 107 -15.02 4.45 2.31
N VAL A 108 -14.16 5.34 2.86
CA VAL A 108 -12.74 5.08 3.08
C VAL A 108 -12.36 5.34 4.53
N PHE A 109 -11.51 4.47 5.09
CA PHE A 109 -11.02 4.58 6.46
C PHE A 109 -9.49 4.65 6.46
N GLY A 110 -8.92 5.72 7.04
CA GLY A 110 -7.48 5.90 7.20
C GLY A 110 -6.99 5.20 8.47
N ILE A 111 -5.90 4.45 8.37
CA ILE A 111 -5.23 3.80 9.51
C ILE A 111 -3.78 4.24 9.54
N VAL A 112 -3.38 4.92 10.61
CA VAL A 112 -1.99 5.34 10.81
C VAL A 112 -1.13 4.12 11.12
N MET A 113 -0.11 3.90 10.30
CA MET A 113 0.86 2.81 10.40
C MET A 113 2.29 3.37 10.30
N PRO A 114 3.32 2.60 10.68
CA PRO A 114 4.70 3.08 10.62
C PRO A 114 5.07 3.64 9.25
N GLU A 115 5.71 4.81 9.23
CA GLU A 115 6.19 5.43 8.00
C GLU A 115 7.25 4.55 7.32
N ASN A 116 7.13 4.35 6.02
CA ASN A 116 8.03 3.52 5.24
C ASN A 116 8.64 4.25 4.03
N TYR A 117 8.20 5.48 3.73
CA TYR A 117 8.67 6.24 2.57
C TYR A 117 10.01 6.93 2.87
N ILE A 118 11.04 6.10 3.10
CA ILE A 118 12.39 6.50 3.49
C ILE A 118 13.04 7.52 2.54
N ALA A 119 12.57 7.60 1.29
CA ALA A 119 13.06 8.56 0.30
C ALA A 119 12.79 10.02 0.69
N MET A 120 11.77 10.29 1.53
CA MET A 120 11.40 11.65 1.95
C MET A 120 11.29 11.83 3.46
N PHE A 121 10.82 10.83 4.19
CA PHE A 121 10.47 10.96 5.60
C PHE A 121 11.44 10.20 6.51
N PRO A 122 11.52 10.55 7.79
CA PRO A 122 12.12 9.67 8.78
C PRO A 122 11.30 8.39 8.91
N VAL A 123 11.98 7.27 9.09
CA VAL A 123 11.36 5.96 9.30
C VAL A 123 11.59 5.58 10.76
N PRO A 124 10.57 5.07 11.46
CA PRO A 124 10.71 4.69 12.86
C PRO A 124 11.67 3.51 13.02
N ASP A 125 12.27 3.38 14.19
CA ASP A 125 12.98 2.17 14.56
C ASP A 125 12.01 1.01 14.91
N ALA A 126 12.54 -0.16 15.21
CA ALA A 126 11.72 -1.33 15.47
C ALA A 126 10.85 -1.21 16.73
N SER A 127 11.27 -0.43 17.75
CA SER A 127 10.49 -0.21 18.97
C SER A 127 9.33 0.74 18.70
N GLU A 128 9.63 1.88 18.10
CA GLU A 128 8.64 2.89 17.73
C GLU A 128 7.61 2.32 16.73
N ALA A 129 8.07 1.50 15.77
CA ALA A 129 7.18 0.86 14.82
C ALA A 129 6.17 -0.07 15.51
N ARG A 130 6.60 -0.87 16.51
CA ARG A 130 5.68 -1.72 17.30
C ARG A 130 4.62 -0.89 18.03
N GLU A 131 5.01 0.19 18.70
CA GLU A 131 4.07 1.07 19.39
C GLU A 131 3.04 1.70 18.43
N ILE A 132 3.45 2.09 17.22
CA ILE A 132 2.54 2.63 16.21
C ILE A 132 1.54 1.54 15.78
N ILE A 133 2.00 0.31 15.55
CA ILE A 133 1.14 -0.82 15.17
C ILE A 133 0.13 -1.12 16.29
N GLU A 134 0.54 -1.16 17.55
CA GLU A 134 -0.36 -1.37 18.69
C GLU A 134 -1.42 -0.28 18.79
N ARG A 135 -1.04 0.99 18.61
CA ARG A 135 -1.99 2.11 18.56
C ARG A 135 -2.97 2.03 17.39
N ALA A 136 -2.63 1.33 16.31
CA ALA A 136 -3.52 1.14 15.16
C ALA A 136 -4.63 0.11 15.41
N HIS A 137 -4.46 -0.83 16.33
CA HIS A 137 -5.41 -1.93 16.58
C HIS A 137 -6.86 -1.49 16.84
N PRO A 138 -7.15 -0.47 17.69
CA PRO A 138 -8.52 0.00 17.87
C PRO A 138 -9.17 0.47 16.56
N SER A 139 -8.44 1.22 15.73
CA SER A 139 -8.91 1.71 14.44
C SER A 139 -9.17 0.58 13.45
N ILE A 140 -8.31 -0.45 13.43
CA ILE A 140 -8.49 -1.63 12.59
C ILE A 140 -9.76 -2.40 13.03
N ARG A 141 -9.95 -2.59 14.33
CA ARG A 141 -11.16 -3.24 14.88
C ARG A 141 -12.42 -2.46 14.56
N GLN A 142 -12.38 -1.13 14.64
CA GLN A 142 -13.52 -0.28 14.27
C GLN A 142 -13.87 -0.43 12.78
N ALA A 143 -12.87 -0.37 11.89
CA ALA A 143 -13.08 -0.58 10.45
C ALA A 143 -13.71 -1.96 10.17
N ALA A 144 -13.15 -3.02 10.76
CA ALA A 144 -13.67 -4.39 10.61
C ALA A 144 -15.11 -4.53 11.14
N ALA A 145 -15.44 -3.89 12.27
CA ALA A 145 -16.81 -3.88 12.82
C ALA A 145 -17.81 -3.24 11.86
N ASN A 146 -17.47 -2.07 11.28
CA ASN A 146 -18.33 -1.41 10.30
C ASN A 146 -18.55 -2.29 9.06
N ILE A 147 -17.49 -2.91 8.53
CA ILE A 147 -17.56 -3.83 7.39
C ILE A 147 -18.48 -5.01 7.73
N LYS A 148 -18.32 -5.64 8.89
CA LYS A 148 -19.13 -6.79 9.33
C LYS A 148 -20.61 -6.44 9.50
N MET A 149 -20.91 -5.22 9.95
CA MET A 149 -22.28 -4.71 10.07
C MET A 149 -22.86 -4.23 8.73
N GLY A 150 -22.07 -4.16 7.66
CA GLY A 150 -22.49 -3.60 6.38
C GLY A 150 -22.76 -2.08 6.43
N SER A 151 -22.23 -1.39 7.45
CA SER A 151 -22.43 0.05 7.67
C SER A 151 -21.36 0.85 6.92
N PRO A 152 -21.72 1.97 6.24
CA PRO A 152 -20.74 2.81 5.58
C PRO A 152 -19.75 3.40 6.60
N PHE A 153 -18.51 3.64 6.14
CA PHE A 153 -17.54 4.40 6.94
C PHE A 153 -17.99 5.85 7.09
N PRO A 154 -17.71 6.48 8.25
CA PRO A 154 -17.98 7.89 8.44
C PRO A 154 -17.24 8.72 7.39
N ARG A 155 -17.86 9.80 6.91
CA ARG A 155 -17.19 10.72 5.99
C ARG A 155 -16.09 11.47 6.72
N ASN A 156 -14.90 11.47 6.14
CA ASN A 156 -13.80 12.27 6.67
C ASN A 156 -14.09 13.76 6.51
N GLU A 157 -13.74 14.56 7.51
CA GLU A 157 -13.75 16.02 7.40
C GLU A 157 -12.66 16.45 6.40
N ILE A 158 -13.09 17.02 5.27
CA ILE A 158 -12.18 17.48 4.21
C ILE A 158 -11.81 18.93 4.47
N LYS A 159 -10.54 19.20 4.74
CA LYS A 159 -9.99 20.56 4.80
C LYS A 159 -9.74 21.10 3.39
N ARG A 160 -9.81 22.44 3.21
CA ARG A 160 -9.57 23.06 1.91
C ARG A 160 -8.20 22.71 1.29
N CYS A 161 -7.18 22.52 2.13
CA CYS A 161 -5.84 22.11 1.71
C CYS A 161 -5.79 20.65 1.18
N ASP A 162 -6.70 19.77 1.59
CA ASP A 162 -6.68 18.37 1.22
C ASP A 162 -7.05 18.17 -0.26
N LYS A 163 -7.92 19.01 -0.81
CA LYS A 163 -8.23 19.02 -2.25
C LYS A 163 -7.01 19.39 -3.09
N LEU A 164 -6.20 20.35 -2.62
CA LEU A 164 -4.97 20.74 -3.30
C LEU A 164 -3.91 19.64 -3.22
N LYS A 165 -3.73 19.04 -2.04
CA LYS A 165 -2.78 17.92 -1.81
C LYS A 165 -3.10 16.72 -2.69
N SER A 166 -4.32 16.22 -2.64
CA SER A 166 -4.76 15.03 -3.39
C SER A 166 -4.91 15.28 -4.90
N GLY A 167 -4.99 16.53 -5.33
CA GLY A 167 -5.13 16.95 -6.74
C GLY A 167 -3.79 17.29 -7.39
N ILE A 168 -3.45 18.59 -7.41
CA ILE A 168 -2.29 19.11 -8.15
C ILE A 168 -0.97 18.61 -7.58
N VAL A 169 -0.84 18.59 -6.23
CA VAL A 169 0.40 18.15 -5.58
C VAL A 169 0.66 16.66 -5.85
N ASN A 170 -0.37 15.82 -5.80
CA ASN A 170 -0.24 14.40 -6.15
C ASN A 170 0.21 14.21 -7.61
N ARG A 171 -0.37 14.94 -8.56
CA ARG A 171 0.03 14.85 -9.97
C ARG A 171 1.49 15.24 -10.21
N LEU A 172 1.94 16.34 -9.61
CA LEU A 172 3.33 16.80 -9.72
C LEU A 172 4.28 15.81 -9.03
N PHE A 173 3.92 15.32 -7.85
CA PHE A 173 4.68 14.31 -7.14
C PHE A 173 4.85 13.05 -7.99
N THR A 174 3.76 12.53 -8.53
CA THR A 174 3.76 11.31 -9.37
C THR A 174 4.57 11.50 -10.65
N ALA A 175 4.47 12.67 -11.29
CA ALA A 175 5.17 12.95 -12.56
C ALA A 175 6.68 13.15 -12.39
N PHE A 176 7.12 13.80 -11.31
CA PHE A 176 8.52 14.24 -11.17
C PHE A 176 9.34 13.42 -10.17
N PHE A 177 8.70 12.79 -9.17
CA PHE A 177 9.40 12.09 -8.10
C PHE A 177 9.30 10.58 -8.16
N MET A 178 8.36 10.01 -8.92
CA MET A 178 8.21 8.57 -9.05
C MET A 178 9.08 8.02 -10.18
N GLY A 179 10.32 7.68 -9.84
CA GLY A 179 11.27 7.05 -10.75
C GLY A 179 12.36 6.30 -9.99
N ASP A 180 13.03 5.38 -10.65
CA ASP A 180 14.06 4.55 -10.00
C ASP A 180 15.49 5.05 -10.21
N PHE A 181 15.67 6.18 -10.88
CA PHE A 181 16.98 6.71 -11.25
C PHE A 181 17.87 7.08 -10.05
N LEU A 182 17.30 7.26 -8.86
CA LEU A 182 18.03 7.54 -7.62
C LEU A 182 18.33 6.29 -6.79
N PHE A 183 17.73 5.13 -7.12
CA PHE A 183 18.06 3.90 -6.41
C PHE A 183 19.46 3.39 -6.80
N ARG A 184 20.25 3.05 -5.80
CA ARG A 184 21.60 2.49 -5.97
C ARG A 184 21.80 1.33 -5.00
N LYS A 185 22.51 0.31 -5.43
CA LYS A 185 23.03 -0.73 -4.54
C LYS A 185 24.34 -0.28 -3.91
N GLY A 186 24.58 -0.62 -2.67
CA GLY A 186 25.88 -0.46 -2.01
C GLY A 186 26.87 -1.57 -2.36
N LYS A 187 28.09 -1.44 -1.84
CA LYS A 187 29.18 -2.41 -2.06
C LYS A 187 28.93 -3.74 -1.34
N GLU A 188 28.20 -3.72 -0.23
CA GLU A 188 27.88 -4.86 0.63
C GLU A 188 26.74 -5.73 0.07
N CYS A 189 26.31 -5.49 -1.17
CA CYS A 189 25.28 -6.28 -1.82
C CYS A 189 25.76 -7.71 -2.05
N ILE A 190 25.10 -8.67 -1.40
CA ILE A 190 25.36 -10.12 -1.48
C ILE A 190 24.66 -10.81 -2.66
N ALA A 191 24.02 -10.07 -3.55
CA ALA A 191 23.36 -10.59 -4.76
C ALA A 191 22.24 -11.62 -4.48
N CYS A 192 21.56 -11.57 -3.34
CA CYS A 192 20.57 -12.58 -2.93
C CYS A 192 19.26 -12.58 -3.74
N GLY A 193 18.99 -11.57 -4.57
CA GLY A 193 17.78 -11.51 -5.39
C GLY A 193 16.54 -10.94 -4.70
N ARG A 194 16.48 -10.89 -3.37
CA ARG A 194 15.29 -10.50 -2.59
C ARG A 194 14.63 -9.19 -3.08
N CYS A 195 15.41 -8.18 -3.49
CA CYS A 195 14.86 -6.93 -4.00
C CYS A 195 14.09 -7.11 -5.32
N ALA A 196 14.47 -8.07 -6.16
CA ALA A 196 13.74 -8.42 -7.37
C ALA A 196 12.44 -9.18 -7.03
N ASP A 197 12.52 -10.14 -6.10
CA ASP A 197 11.36 -10.94 -5.65
C ASP A 197 10.29 -10.08 -4.99
N LEU A 198 10.69 -9.08 -4.20
CA LEU A 198 9.80 -8.13 -3.54
C LEU A 198 9.18 -7.10 -4.51
N CYS A 199 9.67 -6.99 -5.76
CA CYS A 199 9.19 -5.94 -6.67
C CYS A 199 7.84 -6.30 -7.30
N PRO A 200 6.73 -5.63 -6.93
CA PRO A 200 5.39 -6.00 -7.40
C PRO A 200 5.15 -5.68 -8.88
N VAL A 201 6.08 -5.00 -9.55
CA VAL A 201 5.97 -4.65 -10.98
C VAL A 201 7.14 -5.19 -11.80
N ASN A 202 7.89 -6.15 -11.27
CA ASN A 202 9.05 -6.74 -11.94
C ASN A 202 10.04 -5.69 -12.49
N ASN A 203 10.20 -4.58 -11.77
CA ASN A 203 11.08 -3.49 -12.21
C ASN A 203 12.57 -3.75 -11.94
N ILE A 204 12.91 -4.80 -11.19
CA ILE A 204 14.29 -5.12 -10.82
C ILE A 204 14.67 -6.44 -11.48
N VAL A 205 15.81 -6.44 -12.18
CA VAL A 205 16.42 -7.64 -12.76
C VAL A 205 17.79 -7.88 -12.17
N MET A 206 18.12 -9.15 -11.94
CA MET A 206 19.46 -9.54 -11.49
C MET A 206 20.36 -9.70 -12.74
N MET A 207 21.43 -8.90 -12.81
CA MET A 207 22.38 -8.92 -13.90
C MET A 207 23.37 -10.09 -13.77
N ARG A 208 24.12 -10.39 -14.83
CA ARG A 208 25.29 -11.28 -14.74
C ARG A 208 26.24 -10.73 -13.65
N GLY A 209 26.60 -11.57 -12.69
CA GLY A 209 27.31 -11.13 -11.46
C GLY A 209 26.38 -10.85 -10.27
N GLY A 210 25.04 -11.10 -10.42
CA GLY A 210 24.08 -11.15 -9.32
C GLY A 210 23.64 -9.81 -8.76
N HIS A 211 23.97 -8.67 -9.39
CA HIS A 211 23.59 -7.37 -8.88
C HIS A 211 22.26 -6.85 -9.45
N PRO A 212 21.43 -6.17 -8.65
CA PRO A 212 20.15 -5.63 -9.10
C PRO A 212 20.33 -4.44 -10.04
N ARG A 213 19.48 -4.37 -11.07
CA ARG A 213 19.30 -3.23 -11.96
C ARG A 213 17.83 -2.88 -12.09
N TRP A 214 17.49 -1.60 -11.90
CA TRP A 214 16.14 -1.06 -12.07
C TRP A 214 15.90 -0.71 -13.54
N LYS A 215 14.64 -0.90 -14.02
CA LYS A 215 14.25 -0.81 -15.44
C LYS A 215 13.36 0.40 -15.78
N GLY A 216 13.20 1.38 -14.88
CA GLY A 216 12.43 2.60 -15.13
C GLY A 216 10.91 2.49 -14.89
N LYS A 217 10.43 1.41 -14.27
CA LYS A 217 8.99 1.18 -14.00
C LYS A 217 8.65 1.21 -12.51
N CYS A 218 9.45 1.93 -11.71
CA CYS A 218 9.28 1.98 -10.27
C CYS A 218 7.99 2.71 -9.88
N ILE A 219 7.27 2.14 -8.91
CA ILE A 219 6.06 2.73 -8.30
C ILE A 219 6.31 3.28 -6.90
N HIS A 220 7.56 3.38 -6.48
CA HIS A 220 7.98 3.89 -5.17
C HIS A 220 7.31 3.19 -3.97
N CYS A 221 7.02 1.90 -4.06
CA CYS A 221 6.47 1.12 -2.95
C CYS A 221 7.45 0.85 -1.81
N MET A 222 8.72 1.21 -1.95
CA MET A 222 9.81 1.05 -0.97
C MET A 222 10.10 -0.41 -0.54
N ALA A 223 9.51 -1.41 -1.18
CA ALA A 223 9.72 -2.81 -0.83
C ALA A 223 11.19 -3.24 -0.92
N CYS A 224 11.85 -2.91 -2.02
CA CYS A 224 13.24 -3.32 -2.27
C CYS A 224 14.25 -2.68 -1.30
N ILE A 225 14.08 -1.39 -0.95
CA ILE A 225 14.99 -0.67 -0.07
C ILE A 225 14.81 -1.05 1.39
N ASN A 226 13.55 -1.16 1.86
CA ASN A 226 13.26 -1.53 3.23
C ASN A 226 13.40 -3.04 3.48
N GLY A 227 13.10 -3.88 2.49
CA GLY A 227 13.23 -5.34 2.58
C GLY A 227 14.64 -5.87 2.26
N CYS A 228 15.63 -5.02 2.01
CA CYS A 228 17.01 -5.45 1.78
C CYS A 228 17.63 -5.96 3.09
N THR A 229 17.94 -7.25 3.16
CA THR A 229 18.54 -7.87 4.37
C THR A 229 19.86 -7.24 4.79
N MET A 230 20.64 -6.75 3.83
CA MET A 230 21.91 -6.07 4.08
C MET A 230 21.76 -4.55 4.22
N SER A 231 20.52 -4.02 4.13
CA SER A 231 20.24 -2.57 4.17
C SER A 231 21.11 -1.74 3.22
N THR A 232 21.58 -2.34 2.12
CA THR A 232 22.58 -1.76 1.21
C THR A 232 21.98 -1.02 0.02
N ILE A 233 20.64 -1.08 -0.18
CA ILE A 233 19.97 -0.28 -1.19
C ILE A 233 19.73 1.11 -0.64
N GLU A 234 20.11 2.14 -1.41
CA GLU A 234 19.95 3.52 -1.05
C GLU A 234 19.17 4.31 -2.10
N TYR A 235 18.45 5.35 -1.67
CA TYR A 235 17.80 6.34 -2.53
C TYR A 235 18.59 7.66 -2.47
N ALA A 236 19.54 7.82 -3.37
CA ALA A 236 20.56 8.88 -3.35
C ALA A 236 21.22 8.98 -1.95
N PHE A 237 21.34 10.21 -1.43
CA PHE A 237 21.83 10.48 -0.07
C PHE A 237 20.74 10.51 1.00
N ARG A 238 19.46 10.45 0.59
CA ARG A 238 18.30 10.69 1.47
C ARG A 238 18.01 9.56 2.43
N SER A 239 18.35 8.33 2.07
CA SER A 239 18.08 7.13 2.89
C SER A 239 19.29 6.68 3.73
N LYS A 240 20.46 7.28 3.49
CA LYS A 240 21.71 6.88 4.17
C LYS A 240 21.60 7.07 5.68
N GLY A 241 21.91 6.01 6.43
CA GLY A 241 21.89 6.01 7.89
C GLY A 241 20.50 5.99 8.53
N LYS A 242 19.43 5.95 7.74
CA LYS A 242 18.07 5.80 8.29
C LYS A 242 17.76 4.34 8.59
N PRO A 243 16.91 4.05 9.59
CA PRO A 243 16.36 2.72 9.81
C PRO A 243 15.66 2.17 8.57
N ARG A 244 15.52 0.85 8.51
CA ARG A 244 14.71 0.15 7.48
C ARG A 244 13.51 -0.47 8.17
N TYR A 245 12.32 -0.16 7.67
CA TYR A 245 11.08 -0.72 8.19
C TYR A 245 10.43 -1.65 7.17
N PHE A 246 10.38 -2.92 7.50
CA PHE A 246 9.70 -3.94 6.70
C PHE A 246 9.00 -4.93 7.64
N LEU A 247 7.69 -5.04 7.54
CA LEU A 247 6.88 -5.94 8.35
C LEU A 247 6.74 -7.27 7.60
N GLU A 248 7.56 -8.26 7.94
CA GLU A 248 7.61 -9.56 7.23
C GLU A 248 6.41 -10.42 7.54
N ASP A 249 6.09 -10.59 8.82
CA ASP A 249 5.00 -11.42 9.28
C ASP A 249 4.02 -10.63 10.14
N SER A 250 2.75 -11.00 10.06
CA SER A 250 1.78 -10.56 11.06
C SER A 250 2.05 -11.34 12.34
N PRO A 251 2.18 -10.68 13.49
CA PRO A 251 2.20 -11.40 14.75
C PRO A 251 0.93 -12.24 14.86
N PRO A 252 0.96 -13.41 15.53
CA PRO A 252 -0.24 -14.16 15.81
C PRO A 252 -1.23 -13.24 16.53
N LEU A 253 -2.46 -13.23 16.07
CA LEU A 253 -3.54 -12.51 16.72
C LEU A 253 -3.85 -13.28 18.02
N GLU A 254 -3.58 -12.65 19.16
CA GLU A 254 -4.10 -13.10 20.45
C GLU A 254 -5.60 -12.82 20.55
#